data_bc6ae1fc06a0ce7ffdfa7ef2cd625dea
#
_entry.id   bc6ae1fc06a0ce7ffdfa7ef2cd625dea
#
_cell.length_a   1.000
_cell.length_b   1.000
_cell.length_c   1.000
_cell.angle_alpha   90.00
_cell.angle_beta   90.00
_cell.angle_gamma   90.00
#
_symmetry.space_group_name_H-M   'P 1'
#
loop_
_entity.id
_entity.type
_entity.pdbx_description
1 polymer ?
#
loop_
_entity_poly.entity_id
_entity_poly.type
_entity_poly.pdbx_seq_one_letter_code
_entity_poly.pdbx_strand_id
1 'polypeptide(L)'
;MTLTDPIGDMFSRIRNGQLRLLNSIEIPSSNFRQNILKILKNEGYIKDYFIEKNENNKINLKVNLKYYEGDPVIKEIKRISKPGRRVYSRANSIPRVMNGLGLAILSTPKGVMSDTEARKNNVGGEIICRVF
;
A
#
# COMPACT_ATOMS: atom_id res chain seq x y z
N MET A 1 -2.57 22.77 -13.91
CA MET A 1 -1.92 21.44 -13.98
C MET A 1 -2.31 20.61 -12.77
N THR A 2 -2.87 19.44 -13.00
CA THR A 2 -3.26 18.56 -11.92
C THR A 2 -2.09 17.70 -11.48
N LEU A 3 -1.91 17.58 -10.16
CA LEU A 3 -0.93 16.67 -9.60
C LEU A 3 -1.43 15.24 -9.75
N THR A 4 -0.56 14.34 -10.20
CA THR A 4 -0.89 12.92 -10.29
C THR A 4 -0.41 12.19 -9.04
N ASP A 5 -1.22 11.28 -8.53
CA ASP A 5 -0.87 10.44 -7.39
C ASP A 5 -1.13 8.97 -7.75
N PRO A 6 -0.15 8.30 -8.41
CA PRO A 6 -0.31 6.91 -8.80
C PRO A 6 -0.55 5.98 -7.60
N ILE A 7 0.02 6.28 -6.45
CA ILE A 7 -0.16 5.48 -5.24
C ILE A 7 -1.56 5.67 -4.68
N GLY A 8 -2.06 6.91 -4.65
CA GLY A 8 -3.44 7.18 -4.25
C GLY A 8 -4.44 6.52 -5.19
N ASP A 9 -4.17 6.51 -6.48
CA ASP A 9 -4.99 5.80 -7.47
C ASP A 9 -5.03 4.29 -7.19
N MET A 10 -3.88 3.69 -6.88
CA MET A 10 -3.81 2.27 -6.52
C MET A 10 -4.70 1.97 -5.31
N PHE A 11 -4.63 2.79 -4.27
CA PHE A 11 -5.46 2.60 -3.08
C PHE A 11 -6.95 2.77 -3.37
N SER A 12 -7.29 3.73 -4.24
CA SER A 12 -8.69 3.91 -4.68
C SER A 12 -9.21 2.70 -5.42
N ARG A 13 -8.40 2.10 -6.28
CA ARG A 13 -8.77 0.88 -7.01
C ARG A 13 -8.98 -0.30 -6.06
N ILE A 14 -8.14 -0.42 -5.03
CA ILE A 14 -8.31 -1.45 -4.00
C ILE A 14 -9.63 -1.24 -3.26
N ARG A 15 -9.91 -0.02 -2.79
CA ARG A 15 -11.16 0.30 -2.09
C ARG A 15 -12.38 0.01 -2.95
N ASN A 16 -12.38 0.46 -4.19
CA ASN A 16 -13.50 0.28 -5.11
C ASN A 16 -13.72 -1.20 -5.44
N GLY A 17 -12.62 -1.95 -5.62
CA GLY A 17 -12.70 -3.40 -5.84
C GLY A 17 -13.33 -4.12 -4.66
N GLN A 18 -12.97 -3.72 -3.45
CA GLN A 18 -13.54 -4.31 -2.23
C GLN A 18 -15.02 -3.97 -2.06
N LEU A 19 -15.41 -2.73 -2.37
CA LEU A 19 -16.82 -2.33 -2.32
C LEU A 19 -17.70 -3.16 -3.26
N ARG A 20 -17.14 -3.57 -4.39
CA ARG A 20 -17.84 -4.41 -5.38
C ARG A 20 -17.62 -5.91 -5.14
N LEU A 21 -16.89 -6.28 -4.10
CA LEU A 21 -16.55 -7.67 -3.78
C LEU A 21 -15.86 -8.39 -4.94
N LEU A 22 -14.99 -7.69 -5.66
CA LEU A 22 -14.22 -8.27 -6.75
C LEU A 22 -13.11 -9.17 -6.20
N ASN A 23 -12.84 -10.27 -6.89
CA ASN A 23 -11.74 -11.17 -6.51
C ASN A 23 -10.38 -10.58 -6.80
N SER A 24 -10.27 -9.84 -7.91
CA SER A 24 -9.01 -9.22 -8.32
C SER A 24 -9.25 -7.89 -8.99
N ILE A 25 -8.20 -7.06 -8.99
CA ILE A 25 -8.16 -5.79 -9.70
C ILE A 25 -6.86 -5.69 -10.48
N GLU A 26 -6.82 -4.81 -11.47
CA GLU A 26 -5.62 -4.53 -12.24
C GLU A 26 -5.19 -3.09 -12.02
N ILE A 27 -3.88 -2.89 -11.90
CA ILE A 27 -3.28 -1.56 -11.77
C ILE A 27 -2.02 -1.49 -12.64
N PRO A 28 -1.69 -0.29 -13.16
CA PRO A 28 -0.42 -0.13 -13.87
C PRO A 28 0.75 -0.44 -12.96
N SER A 29 1.79 -1.10 -13.50
CA SER A 29 2.94 -1.52 -12.72
C SER A 29 3.95 -0.40 -12.52
N SER A 30 4.59 -0.39 -11.35
CA SER A 30 5.83 0.32 -11.08
C SER A 30 6.54 -0.39 -9.95
N ASN A 31 7.85 -0.17 -9.83
CA ASN A 31 8.61 -0.78 -8.73
C ASN A 31 8.09 -0.35 -7.37
N PHE A 32 7.72 0.91 -7.24
CA PHE A 32 7.19 1.46 -5.99
C PHE A 32 5.88 0.78 -5.60
N ARG A 33 4.95 0.63 -6.55
CA ARG A 33 3.68 -0.06 -6.31
C ARG A 33 3.89 -1.52 -5.95
N GLN A 34 4.81 -2.19 -6.64
CA GLN A 34 5.14 -3.58 -6.33
C GLN A 34 5.66 -3.74 -4.90
N ASN A 35 6.53 -2.83 -4.47
CA ASN A 35 7.07 -2.88 -3.11
C ASN A 35 5.99 -2.69 -2.05
N ILE A 36 5.02 -1.80 -2.30
CA ILE A 36 3.88 -1.60 -1.41
C ILE A 36 3.01 -2.86 -1.35
N LEU A 37 2.71 -3.45 -2.51
CA LEU A 37 1.90 -4.68 -2.57
C LEU A 37 2.58 -5.85 -1.87
N LYS A 38 3.90 -5.93 -1.97
CA LYS A 38 4.68 -6.96 -1.28
C LYS A 38 4.50 -6.87 0.23
N ILE A 39 4.52 -5.65 0.78
CA ILE A 39 4.31 -5.43 2.21
C ILE A 39 2.87 -5.79 2.59
N LEU A 40 1.89 -5.36 1.81
CA LEU A 40 0.48 -5.69 2.07
C LEU A 40 0.25 -7.20 2.06
N LYS A 41 0.88 -7.92 1.14
CA LYS A 41 0.81 -9.38 1.07
C LYS A 41 1.45 -10.02 2.31
N ASN A 42 2.65 -9.60 2.66
CA ASN A 42 3.39 -10.15 3.80
C ASN A 42 2.67 -9.92 5.12
N GLU A 43 1.96 -8.81 5.24
CA GLU A 43 1.18 -8.48 6.44
C GLU A 43 -0.24 -9.06 6.41
N GLY A 44 -0.60 -9.78 5.35
CA GLY A 44 -1.88 -10.49 5.27
C GLY A 44 -3.08 -9.65 4.85
N TYR A 45 -2.88 -8.48 4.24
CA TYR A 45 -3.97 -7.61 3.80
C TYR A 45 -4.48 -7.93 2.41
N ILE A 46 -3.66 -8.55 1.55
CA ILE A 46 -4.08 -9.06 0.26
C ILE A 46 -3.64 -10.51 0.13
N LYS A 47 -4.29 -11.27 -0.76
CA LYS A 47 -3.92 -12.67 -0.99
C LYS A 47 -2.57 -12.78 -1.65
N ASP A 48 -2.43 -12.14 -2.81
CA ASP A 48 -1.20 -12.11 -3.59
C ASP A 48 -1.33 -11.08 -4.70
N TYR A 49 -0.27 -10.96 -5.48
CA TYR A 49 -0.26 -10.12 -6.66
C TYR A 49 0.66 -10.73 -7.71
N PHE A 50 0.36 -10.45 -8.98
CA PHE A 50 1.12 -10.97 -10.11
C PHE A 50 1.43 -9.86 -11.08
N ILE A 51 2.58 -9.98 -11.73
CA ILE A 51 2.98 -9.09 -12.82
C ILE A 51 2.47 -9.71 -14.10
N GLU A 52 1.62 -8.98 -14.83
CA GLU A 52 1.06 -9.44 -16.10
C GLU A 52 1.43 -8.46 -17.21
N LYS A 53 1.74 -9.03 -18.39
CA LYS A 53 2.03 -8.24 -19.57
C LYS A 53 0.85 -8.38 -20.54
N ASN A 54 0.26 -7.24 -20.91
CA ASN A 54 -0.89 -7.26 -21.81
C ASN A 54 -0.43 -7.29 -23.29
N GLU A 55 -1.42 -7.35 -24.20
CA GLU A 55 -1.17 -7.43 -25.65
C GLU A 55 -0.36 -6.26 -26.20
N ASN A 56 -0.42 -5.09 -25.57
CA ASN A 56 0.30 -3.89 -25.97
C ASN A 56 1.67 -3.75 -25.30
N ASN A 57 2.20 -4.83 -24.74
CA ASN A 57 3.47 -4.85 -24.00
C ASN A 57 3.48 -3.96 -22.76
N LYS A 58 2.32 -3.55 -22.28
CA LYS A 58 2.20 -2.82 -21.02
C LYS A 58 2.20 -3.80 -19.86
N ILE A 59 2.93 -3.45 -18.81
CA ILE A 59 3.03 -4.27 -17.62
C ILE A 59 2.00 -3.79 -16.61
N ASN A 60 1.11 -4.68 -16.20
CA ASN A 60 0.11 -4.42 -15.17
C ASN A 60 0.34 -5.33 -13.98
N LEU A 61 -0.15 -4.89 -12.82
CA LEU A 61 -0.19 -5.72 -11.62
C LEU A 61 -1.62 -6.20 -11.43
N LYS A 62 -1.78 -7.51 -11.29
CA LYS A 62 -3.05 -8.11 -10.90
C LYS A 62 -3.00 -8.37 -9.40
N VAL A 63 -3.90 -7.75 -8.66
CA VAL A 63 -3.95 -7.86 -7.20
C VAL A 63 -5.16 -8.70 -6.82
N ASN A 64 -4.92 -9.80 -6.13
CA ASN A 64 -5.99 -10.65 -5.61
C ASN A 64 -6.37 -10.16 -4.22
N LEU A 65 -7.60 -9.68 -4.10
CA LEU A 65 -8.12 -9.11 -2.86
C LEU A 65 -8.47 -10.22 -1.88
N LYS A 66 -8.44 -9.88 -0.59
CA LYS A 66 -8.66 -10.84 0.48
C LYS A 66 -9.92 -10.49 1.27
N TYR A 67 -10.75 -11.50 1.51
CA TYR A 67 -11.99 -11.38 2.28
C TYR A 67 -12.01 -12.41 3.39
N TYR A 68 -12.69 -12.09 4.46
CA TYR A 68 -12.92 -13.01 5.58
C TYR A 68 -14.40 -12.96 5.94
N GLU A 69 -15.06 -14.11 5.82
CA GLU A 69 -16.49 -14.25 6.09
C GLU A 69 -17.35 -13.21 5.31
N GLY A 70 -16.98 -12.95 4.06
CA GLY A 70 -17.69 -12.03 3.19
C GLY A 70 -17.31 -10.57 3.32
N ASP A 71 -16.45 -10.22 4.29
CA ASP A 71 -16.01 -8.85 4.52
C ASP A 71 -14.56 -8.64 4.06
N PRO A 72 -14.24 -7.45 3.50
CA PRO A 72 -12.86 -7.15 3.15
C PRO A 72 -11.93 -7.19 4.36
N VAL A 73 -10.74 -7.76 4.18
CA VAL A 73 -9.73 -7.79 5.24
C VAL A 73 -9.21 -6.39 5.53
N ILE A 74 -9.05 -5.56 4.50
CA ILE A 74 -8.67 -4.16 4.69
C ILE A 74 -9.91 -3.37 5.09
N LYS A 75 -9.94 -2.89 6.33
CA LYS A 75 -11.02 -2.04 6.84
C LYS A 75 -10.83 -0.60 6.38
N GLU A 76 -9.60 -0.12 6.39
CA GLU A 76 -9.23 1.21 5.93
C GLU A 76 -7.85 1.18 5.29
N ILE A 77 -7.71 1.83 4.13
CA ILE A 77 -6.42 2.11 3.52
C ILE A 77 -6.42 3.59 3.15
N LYS A 78 -5.53 4.35 3.79
CA LYS A 78 -5.53 5.81 3.67
C LYS A 78 -4.16 6.32 3.25
N ARG A 79 -4.14 7.13 2.19
CA ARG A 79 -2.95 7.82 1.74
C ARG A 79 -2.63 8.95 2.73
N ILE A 80 -1.43 8.94 3.30
CA ILE A 80 -0.98 9.96 4.25
C ILE A 80 -0.16 11.03 3.54
N SER A 81 0.99 10.66 2.97
CA SER A 81 1.84 11.59 2.23
C SER A 81 1.32 11.69 0.79
N LYS A 82 1.13 12.92 0.32
CA LYS A 82 0.55 13.20 -1.01
C LYS A 82 1.50 14.11 -1.80
N PRO A 83 1.41 14.14 -3.14
CA PRO A 83 2.27 14.99 -3.95
C PRO A 83 2.26 16.46 -3.54
N GLY A 84 1.13 16.99 -3.13
CA GLY A 84 1.00 18.38 -2.67
C GLY A 84 1.28 18.59 -1.18
N ARG A 85 1.44 17.50 -0.42
CA ARG A 85 1.64 17.58 1.02
C ARG A 85 2.37 16.35 1.52
N ARG A 86 3.70 16.42 1.54
CA ARG A 86 4.54 15.31 2.00
C ARG A 86 4.56 15.25 3.52
N VAL A 87 4.53 14.03 4.07
CA VAL A 87 4.54 13.78 5.51
C VAL A 87 5.71 12.84 5.83
N TYR A 88 6.56 13.27 6.74
CA TYR A 88 7.76 12.52 7.15
C TYR A 88 7.74 12.26 8.65
N SER A 89 8.44 11.23 9.07
CA SER A 89 8.62 10.89 10.48
C SER A 89 10.05 10.47 10.76
N ARG A 90 10.51 10.81 11.95
CA ARG A 90 11.81 10.31 12.46
C ARG A 90 11.61 8.90 13.00
N ALA A 91 12.71 8.14 13.10
CA ALA A 91 12.68 6.75 13.56
C ALA A 91 12.01 6.57 14.93
N ASN A 92 12.20 7.52 15.84
CA ASN A 92 11.65 7.45 17.19
C ASN A 92 10.24 8.04 17.34
N SER A 93 9.66 8.55 16.25
CA SER A 93 8.37 9.24 16.25
C SER A 93 7.36 8.63 15.28
N ILE A 94 7.63 7.43 14.77
CA ILE A 94 6.73 6.76 13.82
C ILE A 94 5.43 6.43 14.54
N PRO A 95 4.27 6.96 14.07
CA PRO A 95 3.00 6.70 14.74
C PRO A 95 2.58 5.24 14.59
N ARG A 96 1.94 4.72 15.61
CA ARG A 96 1.35 3.37 15.57
C ARG A 96 -0.08 3.47 15.07
N VAL A 97 -0.46 2.56 14.18
CA VAL A 97 -1.81 2.48 13.64
C VAL A 97 -2.62 1.55 14.51
N MET A 98 -3.75 2.04 15.05
CA MET A 98 -4.64 1.25 15.90
C MET A 98 -3.89 0.50 17.02
N ASN A 99 -3.02 1.23 17.73
CA ASN A 99 -2.21 0.69 18.84
C ASN A 99 -1.35 -0.52 18.44
N GLY A 100 -0.89 -0.54 17.19
CA GLY A 100 -0.04 -1.62 16.67
C GLY A 100 -0.81 -2.74 15.98
N LEU A 101 -2.14 -2.68 15.95
CA LEU A 101 -2.95 -3.67 15.22
C LEU A 101 -2.98 -3.40 13.72
N GLY A 102 -2.72 -2.17 13.30
CA GLY A 102 -2.66 -1.79 11.91
C GLY A 102 -1.22 -1.66 11.42
N LEU A 103 -1.08 -1.14 10.21
CA LEU A 103 0.17 -1.05 9.48
C LEU A 103 0.33 0.36 8.92
N ALA A 104 1.52 0.93 9.07
CA ALA A 104 1.95 2.07 8.28
C ALA A 104 3.06 1.61 7.34
N ILE A 105 3.06 2.13 6.11
CA ILE A 105 4.11 1.84 5.13
C ILE A 105 4.92 3.11 4.93
N LEU A 106 6.24 2.99 5.03
CA LEU A 106 7.17 4.11 4.91
C LEU A 106 8.13 3.90 3.76
N SER A 107 8.49 5.02 3.12
CA SER A 107 9.63 5.06 2.20
C SER A 107 10.82 5.62 2.95
N THR A 108 11.84 4.79 3.15
CA THR A 108 13.03 5.13 3.94
C THR A 108 14.28 5.08 3.07
N PRO A 109 15.43 5.62 3.55
CA PRO A 109 16.68 5.47 2.81
C PRO A 109 17.10 4.01 2.58
N LYS A 110 16.57 3.09 3.37
CA LYS A 110 16.82 1.64 3.20
C LYS A 110 15.75 0.93 2.38
N GLY A 111 14.79 1.65 1.82
CA GLY A 111 13.74 1.11 0.98
C GLY A 111 12.34 1.29 1.56
N VAL A 112 11.35 0.76 0.86
CA VAL A 112 9.96 0.77 1.31
C VAL A 112 9.78 -0.36 2.32
N MET A 113 9.22 -0.02 3.48
CA MET A 113 9.07 -1.01 4.56
C MET A 113 7.87 -0.68 5.45
N SER A 114 7.49 -1.64 6.29
CA SER A 114 6.47 -1.42 7.30
C SER A 114 7.02 -0.56 8.45
N ASP A 115 6.11 0.02 9.24
CA ASP A 115 6.48 0.80 10.41
C ASP A 115 7.25 -0.05 11.44
N THR A 116 6.87 -1.31 11.60
CA THR A 116 7.57 -2.23 12.50
C THR A 116 9.01 -2.44 12.08
N GLU A 117 9.24 -2.67 10.79
CA GLU A 117 10.60 -2.81 10.27
C GLU A 117 11.40 -1.52 10.38
N ALA A 118 10.78 -0.39 10.12
CA ALA A 118 11.43 0.92 10.21
C ALA A 118 11.89 1.19 11.65
N ARG A 119 11.06 0.88 12.64
CA ARG A 119 11.44 1.00 14.05
C ARG A 119 12.59 0.06 14.41
N LYS A 120 12.50 -1.19 13.97
CA LYS A 120 13.53 -2.20 14.20
C LYS A 120 14.88 -1.77 13.61
N ASN A 121 14.87 -1.19 12.43
CA ASN A 121 16.09 -0.73 11.75
C ASN A 121 16.50 0.68 12.16
N ASN A 122 15.75 1.33 13.04
CA ASN A 122 15.99 2.69 13.53
C ASN A 122 16.12 3.70 12.39
N VAL A 123 15.19 3.64 11.43
CA VAL A 123 15.15 4.56 10.28
C VAL A 123 13.79 5.24 10.22
N GLY A 124 13.79 6.52 9.87
CA GLY A 124 12.58 7.27 9.57
C GLY A 124 12.43 7.46 8.07
N GLY A 125 11.35 8.07 7.66
CA GLY A 125 11.10 8.34 6.25
C GLY A 125 9.74 8.94 5.99
N GLU A 126 9.33 8.90 4.73
CA GLU A 126 8.03 9.39 4.29
C GLU A 126 6.95 8.36 4.63
N ILE A 127 5.91 8.81 5.34
CA ILE A 127 4.78 7.95 5.67
C ILE A 127 3.85 7.91 4.46
N ILE A 128 3.83 6.79 3.74
CA ILE A 128 3.06 6.64 2.51
C ILE A 128 1.58 6.48 2.82
N CYS A 129 1.25 5.54 3.70
CA CYS A 129 -0.14 5.21 4.00
C CYS A 129 -0.26 4.54 5.36
N ARG A 130 -1.51 4.41 5.80
CA ARG A 130 -1.85 3.55 6.93
C ARG A 130 -2.95 2.58 6.49
N VAL A 131 -2.91 1.38 7.04
CA VAL A 131 -3.82 0.29 6.70
C VAL A 131 -4.25 -0.43 7.97
N PHE A 132 -5.51 -0.76 8.06
CA PHE A 132 -5.99 -1.69 9.09
C PHE A 132 -7.29 -2.38 8.68
#